data_ab0961ac8a24fb14c638598ff9d6206f
#
_entry.id   ab0961ac8a24fb14c638598ff9d6206f
#
_cell.length_a   1.000
_cell.length_b   1.000
_cell.length_c   1.000
_cell.angle_alpha   90.00
_cell.angle_beta   90.00
_cell.angle_gamma   90.00
#
_symmetry.space_group_name_H-M   'P 1'
#
loop_
_entity.id
_entity.type
_entity.pdbx_description
1 polymer ?
#
loop_
_entity_poly.entity_id
_entity_poly.type
_entity_poly.pdbx_seq_one_letter_code
_entity_poly.pdbx_strand_id
1 'polypeptide(L)'
;MSNLYSEILSNIARTQPVTVETVILGESGTIADGLQRRLIPAVTPVVDPKGRSFARVTAQVEGEILTVREPVMPQERLIVLGGGHIAMPVCEFGAKCGFAVTVIDDRPDFANRHRFPDASEVICDSFENGIEKVNVTAFDYVVVITRGHRHDADCLRALLPGTEPAYLGMIGSRRRTKGLLQMLADEGFDTDRLGKICTPIGLDIGAITPAEIAVSILSEVIAYKRKPEHGAPGRCCSDSDLELSTLEYLAENHDPKAVVTVVETKGSTPRGTGAKMSVSPLGKVTGSIGGGCSEAAVIQDAVRIIGTGKYKLMDIDLTGEVAESDGMVCGGTMRVLVEDGTE
;
A
#
# COMPACT_ATOMS: atom_id res chain seq x y z
N MET A 1 25.23 -11.64 5.56
CA MET A 1 24.15 -11.24 6.47
C MET A 1 22.92 -11.00 5.61
N SER A 2 21.71 -11.35 6.02
CA SER A 2 20.54 -11.04 5.20
C SER A 2 20.37 -9.53 5.17
N ASN A 3 20.26 -8.97 3.98
CA ASN A 3 19.95 -7.56 3.76
C ASN A 3 18.63 -7.23 4.48
N LEU A 4 18.58 -6.13 5.23
CA LEU A 4 17.38 -5.66 5.93
C LEU A 4 16.14 -5.66 5.02
N TYR A 5 16.30 -5.22 3.78
CA TYR A 5 15.21 -5.13 2.81
C TYR A 5 14.70 -6.51 2.37
N SER A 6 15.61 -7.50 2.24
CA SER A 6 15.23 -8.90 1.97
C SER A 6 14.44 -9.52 3.15
N GLU A 7 14.80 -9.16 4.38
CA GLU A 7 14.07 -9.59 5.58
C GLU A 7 12.69 -8.94 5.66
N ILE A 8 12.58 -7.66 5.33
CA ILE A 8 11.28 -6.97 5.21
C ILE A 8 10.40 -7.67 4.17
N LEU A 9 10.91 -7.93 2.96
CA LEU A 9 10.16 -8.64 1.91
C LEU A 9 9.70 -10.03 2.35
N SER A 10 10.56 -10.77 3.05
CA SER A 10 10.19 -12.09 3.59
C SER A 10 9.02 -12.02 4.58
N ASN A 11 8.97 -11.00 5.43
CA ASN A 11 7.86 -10.82 6.37
C ASN A 11 6.58 -10.39 5.64
N ILE A 12 6.68 -9.48 4.67
CA ILE A 12 5.54 -9.06 3.84
C ILE A 12 4.93 -10.27 3.12
N ALA A 13 5.77 -11.13 2.51
CA ALA A 13 5.32 -12.33 1.82
C ALA A 13 4.62 -13.34 2.74
N ARG A 14 4.93 -13.34 4.04
CA ARG A 14 4.26 -14.14 5.07
C ARG A 14 3.02 -13.46 5.67
N THR A 15 2.59 -12.35 5.11
CA THR A 15 1.47 -11.55 5.62
C THR A 15 1.70 -11.04 7.06
N GLN A 16 2.97 -10.82 7.43
CA GLN A 16 3.35 -10.34 8.76
C GLN A 16 3.76 -8.87 8.68
N PRO A 17 3.00 -7.94 9.29
CA PRO A 17 3.42 -6.55 9.40
C PRO A 17 4.64 -6.44 10.29
N VAL A 18 5.59 -5.60 9.91
CA VAL A 18 6.81 -5.31 10.67
C VAL A 18 6.99 -3.80 10.81
N THR A 19 7.84 -3.38 11.74
CA THR A 19 8.25 -1.98 11.86
C THR A 19 9.76 -1.90 11.74
N VAL A 20 10.24 -1.01 10.87
CA VAL A 20 11.65 -0.63 10.81
C VAL A 20 11.87 0.48 11.82
N GLU A 21 12.67 0.21 12.85
CA GLU A 21 13.12 1.23 13.79
C GLU A 21 14.51 1.68 13.40
N THR A 22 14.66 2.97 13.13
CA THR A 22 15.94 3.61 12.80
C THR A 22 16.27 4.65 13.87
N VAL A 23 17.44 4.49 14.51
CA VAL A 23 17.97 5.43 15.51
C VAL A 23 19.08 6.24 14.84
N ILE A 24 18.89 7.54 14.82
CA ILE A 24 19.75 8.53 14.16
C ILE A 24 20.34 9.42 15.27
N LEU A 25 21.66 9.53 15.31
CA LEU A 25 22.39 10.38 16.25
C LEU A 25 22.93 11.60 15.51
N GLY A 26 22.83 12.79 16.11
CA GLY A 26 23.43 14.02 15.60
C GLY A 26 22.47 15.01 14.96
N GLU A 27 23.00 16.18 14.65
CA GLU A 27 22.26 17.32 14.13
C GLU A 27 22.01 17.21 12.61
N SER A 28 20.93 17.82 12.14
CA SER A 28 20.63 17.96 10.73
C SER A 28 21.75 18.71 9.99
N GLY A 29 22.08 18.22 8.78
CA GLY A 29 23.12 18.83 7.92
C GLY A 29 24.54 18.29 8.12
N THR A 30 24.82 17.54 9.19
CA THR A 30 26.15 16.94 9.46
C THR A 30 26.21 15.49 8.99
N ILE A 31 27.39 15.05 8.52
CA ILE A 31 27.67 13.65 8.21
C ILE A 31 28.07 12.96 9.51
N ALA A 32 27.40 11.87 9.88
CA ALA A 32 27.61 11.15 11.11
C ALA A 32 27.80 9.65 10.90
N ASP A 33 28.33 8.98 11.91
CA ASP A 33 28.50 7.53 12.00
C ASP A 33 27.51 6.93 13.00
N GLY A 34 27.28 5.61 12.92
CA GLY A 34 26.55 4.90 13.96
C GLY A 34 25.04 4.83 13.78
N LEU A 35 24.56 4.89 12.52
CA LEU A 35 23.17 4.60 12.22
C LEU A 35 22.81 3.19 12.71
N GLN A 36 21.78 3.09 13.55
CA GLN A 36 21.26 1.81 14.01
C GLN A 36 19.90 1.55 13.41
N ARG A 37 19.73 0.39 12.83
CA ARG A 37 18.47 -0.02 12.22
C ARG A 37 18.13 -1.46 12.58
N ARG A 38 16.88 -1.71 12.95
CA ARG A 38 16.41 -3.03 13.30
C ARG A 38 14.94 -3.23 12.90
N LEU A 39 14.57 -4.48 12.67
CA LEU A 39 13.18 -4.87 12.59
C LEU A 39 12.65 -5.14 14.00
N ILE A 40 11.50 -4.58 14.30
CA ILE A 40 10.74 -4.86 15.50
C ILE A 40 9.34 -5.37 15.10
N PRO A 41 8.67 -6.15 15.96
CA PRO A 41 7.28 -6.51 15.73
C PRO A 41 6.44 -5.27 15.43
N ALA A 42 5.35 -5.44 14.68
CA ALA A 42 4.46 -4.33 14.34
C ALA A 42 4.10 -3.53 15.61
N VAL A 43 4.36 -2.24 15.57
CA VAL A 43 4.01 -1.34 16.68
C VAL A 43 2.48 -1.29 16.77
N THR A 44 1.98 -1.31 18.01
CA THR A 44 0.55 -1.12 18.27
C THR A 44 0.06 0.13 17.55
N PRO A 45 -0.99 0.03 16.73
CA PRO A 45 -1.49 1.18 15.99
C PRO A 45 -1.88 2.32 16.94
N VAL A 46 -1.55 3.54 16.54
CA VAL A 46 -2.07 4.72 17.23
C VAL A 46 -3.57 4.81 16.96
N VAL A 47 -4.36 4.80 18.01
CA VAL A 47 -5.80 4.99 17.91
C VAL A 47 -6.10 6.48 18.08
N ASP A 48 -6.70 7.10 17.07
CA ASP A 48 -7.10 8.49 17.15
C ASP A 48 -8.36 8.68 18.03
N PRO A 49 -8.74 9.93 18.38
CA PRO A 49 -9.92 10.20 19.20
C PRO A 49 -11.26 9.70 18.61
N LYS A 50 -11.26 9.32 17.33
CA LYS A 50 -12.42 8.73 16.63
C LYS A 50 -12.36 7.20 16.57
N GLY A 51 -11.44 6.56 17.31
CA GLY A 51 -11.29 5.12 17.37
C GLY A 51 -10.60 4.48 16.16
N ARG A 52 -9.91 5.27 15.33
CA ARG A 52 -9.27 4.81 14.08
C ARG A 52 -7.83 4.41 14.36
N SER A 53 -7.42 3.25 13.87
CA SER A 53 -6.08 2.71 14.06
C SER A 53 -5.18 3.02 12.86
N PHE A 54 -4.00 3.60 13.13
CA PHE A 54 -2.98 3.90 12.12
C PHE A 54 -1.63 3.33 12.51
N ALA A 55 -0.98 2.67 11.58
CA ALA A 55 0.47 2.47 11.63
C ALA A 55 1.12 3.65 10.91
N ARG A 56 1.52 4.65 11.69
CA ARG A 56 2.16 5.86 11.16
C ARG A 56 3.66 5.73 11.20
N VAL A 57 4.32 6.33 10.21
CA VAL A 57 5.71 6.69 10.35
C VAL A 57 5.81 7.75 11.45
N THR A 58 6.54 7.44 12.51
CA THR A 58 6.71 8.36 13.65
C THR A 58 8.17 8.74 13.80
N ALA A 59 8.41 10.03 14.03
CA ALA A 59 9.72 10.56 14.34
C ALA A 59 9.68 11.16 15.77
N GLN A 60 10.48 10.61 16.68
CA GLN A 60 10.56 11.08 18.07
C GLN A 60 11.96 11.59 18.34
N VAL A 61 12.07 12.80 18.89
CA VAL A 61 13.33 13.43 19.24
C VAL A 61 13.49 13.42 20.76
N GLU A 62 14.58 12.82 21.25
CA GLU A 62 14.98 12.82 22.66
C GLU A 62 16.44 13.29 22.77
N GLY A 63 16.63 14.57 23.09
CA GLY A 63 17.94 15.21 23.04
C GLY A 63 18.48 15.27 21.61
N GLU A 64 19.63 14.66 21.36
CA GLU A 64 20.28 14.57 20.05
C GLU A 64 19.90 13.30 19.27
N ILE A 65 18.97 12.50 19.82
CA ILE A 65 18.56 11.23 19.22
C ILE A 65 17.23 11.43 18.50
N LEU A 66 17.18 11.10 17.22
CA LEU A 66 15.97 10.96 16.44
C LEU A 66 15.66 9.48 16.21
N THR A 67 14.56 8.99 16.76
CA THR A 67 14.07 7.63 16.51
C THR A 67 12.93 7.67 15.51
N VAL A 68 13.12 7.03 14.36
CA VAL A 68 12.10 6.88 13.31
C VAL A 68 11.57 5.45 13.32
N ARG A 69 10.25 5.29 13.40
CA ARG A 69 9.58 3.99 13.28
C ARG A 69 8.70 4.02 12.05
N GLU A 70 9.06 3.19 11.08
CA GLU A 70 8.37 3.04 9.81
C GLU A 70 7.63 1.70 9.80
N PRO A 71 6.30 1.68 9.88
CA PRO A 71 5.52 0.45 9.74
C PRO A 71 5.50 0.02 8.28
N VAL A 72 5.85 -1.23 8.03
CA VAL A 72 5.75 -1.86 6.72
C VAL A 72 4.68 -2.94 6.78
N MET A 73 3.63 -2.73 5.99
CA MET A 73 2.47 -3.60 5.96
C MET A 73 2.63 -4.69 4.89
N PRO A 74 1.94 -5.83 5.04
CA PRO A 74 1.84 -6.82 3.99
C PRO A 74 1.34 -6.21 2.69
N GLN A 75 1.73 -6.83 1.57
CA GLN A 75 1.23 -6.41 0.26
C GLN A 75 -0.30 -6.54 0.22
N GLU A 76 -0.96 -5.47 -0.13
CA GLU A 76 -2.41 -5.45 -0.26
C GLU A 76 -2.83 -6.17 -1.53
N ARG A 77 -3.72 -7.15 -1.39
CA ARG A 77 -4.25 -7.93 -2.51
C ARG A 77 -5.66 -7.44 -2.87
N LEU A 78 -5.93 -7.36 -4.17
CA LEU A 78 -7.27 -7.13 -4.72
C LEU A 78 -7.77 -8.44 -5.33
N ILE A 79 -8.71 -9.09 -4.67
CA ILE A 79 -9.30 -10.37 -5.11
C ILE A 79 -10.57 -10.07 -5.87
N VAL A 80 -10.59 -10.38 -7.17
CA VAL A 80 -11.70 -10.12 -8.09
C VAL A 80 -12.40 -11.43 -8.38
N LEU A 81 -13.63 -11.57 -7.89
CA LEU A 81 -14.48 -12.73 -8.13
C LEU A 81 -15.39 -12.46 -9.33
N GLY A 82 -15.06 -13.06 -10.45
CA GLY A 82 -15.69 -12.88 -11.76
C GLY A 82 -14.79 -12.19 -12.78
N GLY A 83 -14.48 -12.88 -13.89
CA GLY A 83 -13.62 -12.44 -14.99
C GLY A 83 -14.34 -11.69 -16.12
N GLY A 84 -15.48 -11.03 -15.84
CA GLY A 84 -16.30 -10.32 -16.81
C GLY A 84 -15.65 -9.06 -17.40
N HIS A 85 -16.44 -8.25 -18.13
CA HIS A 85 -15.93 -7.03 -18.78
C HIS A 85 -15.49 -5.96 -17.79
N ILE A 86 -16.11 -5.87 -16.61
CA ILE A 86 -15.72 -4.93 -15.55
C ILE A 86 -14.40 -5.37 -14.88
N ALA A 87 -14.18 -6.69 -14.78
CA ALA A 87 -12.99 -7.23 -14.15
C ALA A 87 -11.69 -6.82 -14.88
N MET A 88 -11.71 -6.67 -16.19
CA MET A 88 -10.53 -6.28 -16.96
C MET A 88 -9.99 -4.92 -16.54
N PRO A 89 -10.76 -3.81 -16.60
CA PRO A 89 -10.28 -2.52 -16.13
C PRO A 89 -10.08 -2.47 -14.60
N VAL A 90 -10.82 -3.24 -13.79
CA VAL A 90 -10.56 -3.35 -12.35
C VAL A 90 -9.17 -3.95 -12.10
N CYS A 91 -8.79 -5.00 -12.84
CA CYS A 91 -7.48 -5.62 -12.75
C CYS A 91 -6.37 -4.65 -13.19
N GLU A 92 -6.48 -4.07 -14.38
CA GLU A 92 -5.49 -3.14 -14.93
C GLU A 92 -5.25 -1.94 -13.99
N PHE A 93 -6.32 -1.25 -13.59
CA PHE A 93 -6.20 -0.06 -12.74
C PHE A 93 -5.81 -0.42 -11.31
N GLY A 94 -6.28 -1.57 -10.80
CA GLY A 94 -5.89 -2.08 -9.49
C GLY A 94 -4.38 -2.36 -9.39
N ALA A 95 -3.81 -3.01 -10.41
CA ALA A 95 -2.36 -3.24 -10.50
C ALA A 95 -1.58 -1.92 -10.56
N LYS A 96 -2.04 -0.94 -11.35
CA LYS A 96 -1.45 0.41 -11.40
C LYS A 96 -1.56 1.18 -10.07
N CYS A 97 -2.58 0.87 -9.25
CA CYS A 97 -2.73 1.40 -7.89
C CYS A 97 -1.90 0.66 -6.84
N GLY A 98 -1.06 -0.31 -7.25
CA GLY A 98 -0.13 -1.04 -6.37
C GLY A 98 -0.72 -2.28 -5.68
N PHE A 99 -1.91 -2.75 -6.08
CA PHE A 99 -2.47 -4.00 -5.57
C PHE A 99 -1.87 -5.22 -6.30
N ALA A 100 -1.61 -6.30 -5.53
CA ALA A 100 -1.44 -7.62 -6.13
C ALA A 100 -2.83 -8.16 -6.51
N VAL A 101 -3.15 -8.15 -7.80
CA VAL A 101 -4.51 -8.52 -8.26
C VAL A 101 -4.60 -10.01 -8.53
N THR A 102 -5.56 -10.69 -7.89
CA THR A 102 -5.94 -12.08 -8.17
C THR A 102 -7.34 -12.10 -8.79
N VAL A 103 -7.49 -12.73 -9.94
CA VAL A 103 -8.79 -12.89 -10.63
C VAL A 103 -9.22 -14.34 -10.58
N ILE A 104 -10.47 -14.60 -10.18
CA ILE A 104 -11.07 -15.93 -10.08
C ILE A 104 -12.34 -15.98 -10.94
N ASP A 105 -12.43 -16.94 -11.85
CA ASP A 105 -13.67 -17.25 -12.61
C ASP A 105 -13.67 -18.75 -12.94
N ASP A 106 -14.84 -19.37 -12.98
CA ASP A 106 -15.00 -20.80 -13.26
C ASP A 106 -14.91 -21.15 -14.76
N ARG A 107 -14.78 -20.16 -15.62
CA ARG A 107 -14.74 -20.33 -17.09
C ARG A 107 -13.35 -20.05 -17.64
N PRO A 108 -12.72 -21.00 -18.39
CA PRO A 108 -11.39 -20.81 -18.96
C PRO A 108 -11.26 -19.59 -19.87
N ASP A 109 -12.30 -19.23 -20.61
CA ASP A 109 -12.31 -18.08 -21.50
C ASP A 109 -12.32 -16.75 -20.73
N PHE A 110 -12.69 -16.76 -19.45
CA PHE A 110 -12.78 -15.60 -18.57
C PHE A 110 -11.71 -15.57 -17.48
N ALA A 111 -11.02 -16.69 -17.23
CA ALA A 111 -9.94 -16.81 -16.27
C ALA A 111 -8.64 -17.26 -16.94
N ASN A 112 -7.97 -16.36 -17.65
CA ASN A 112 -6.69 -16.65 -18.29
C ASN A 112 -5.77 -15.42 -18.36
N ARG A 113 -4.47 -15.67 -18.45
CA ARG A 113 -3.42 -14.62 -18.46
C ARG A 113 -3.49 -13.69 -19.66
N HIS A 114 -4.00 -14.15 -20.81
CA HIS A 114 -4.15 -13.31 -21.98
C HIS A 114 -5.20 -12.21 -21.73
N ARG A 115 -6.25 -12.55 -20.99
CA ARG A 115 -7.31 -11.60 -20.62
C ARG A 115 -6.89 -10.65 -19.50
N PHE A 116 -6.05 -11.12 -18.58
CA PHE A 116 -5.58 -10.38 -17.40
C PHE A 116 -4.05 -10.36 -17.34
N PRO A 117 -3.38 -9.62 -18.25
CA PRO A 117 -1.92 -9.54 -18.28
C PRO A 117 -1.33 -8.90 -17.02
N ASP A 118 -2.04 -7.95 -16.41
CA ASP A 118 -1.61 -7.21 -15.23
C ASP A 118 -1.92 -7.93 -13.90
N ALA A 119 -2.64 -9.05 -13.93
CA ALA A 119 -2.92 -9.82 -12.71
C ALA A 119 -1.66 -10.48 -12.16
N SER A 120 -1.48 -10.46 -10.85
CA SER A 120 -0.46 -11.26 -10.15
C SER A 120 -0.79 -12.74 -10.26
N GLU A 121 -2.08 -13.10 -10.15
CA GLU A 121 -2.56 -14.46 -10.26
C GLU A 121 -3.91 -14.51 -10.98
N VAL A 122 -4.13 -15.59 -11.77
CA VAL A 122 -5.42 -15.89 -12.39
C VAL A 122 -5.77 -17.34 -12.08
N ILE A 123 -6.90 -17.57 -11.42
CA ILE A 123 -7.38 -18.88 -10.99
C ILE A 123 -8.63 -19.24 -11.80
N CYS A 124 -8.53 -20.32 -12.57
CA CYS A 124 -9.67 -20.92 -13.26
C CYS A 124 -10.20 -22.10 -12.42
N ASP A 125 -11.17 -21.83 -11.56
CA ASP A 125 -11.79 -22.82 -10.68
C ASP A 125 -13.17 -22.34 -10.24
N SER A 126 -13.95 -23.19 -9.52
CA SER A 126 -15.14 -22.72 -8.82
C SER A 126 -14.79 -21.58 -7.85
N PHE A 127 -15.77 -20.71 -7.58
CA PHE A 127 -15.51 -19.58 -6.67
C PHE A 127 -15.13 -20.05 -5.28
N GLU A 128 -15.77 -21.13 -4.78
CA GLU A 128 -15.49 -21.72 -3.47
C GLU A 128 -14.04 -22.20 -3.38
N ASN A 129 -13.61 -23.03 -4.34
CA ASN A 129 -12.24 -23.55 -4.38
C ASN A 129 -11.20 -22.42 -4.59
N GLY A 130 -11.52 -21.44 -5.42
CA GLY A 130 -10.66 -20.31 -5.66
C GLY A 130 -10.46 -19.44 -4.40
N ILE A 131 -11.53 -19.18 -3.66
CA ILE A 131 -11.50 -18.44 -2.39
C ILE A 131 -10.69 -19.22 -1.34
N GLU A 132 -10.87 -20.53 -1.24
CA GLU A 132 -10.10 -21.38 -0.35
C GLU A 132 -8.59 -21.35 -0.68
N LYS A 133 -8.23 -21.47 -1.97
CA LYS A 133 -6.83 -21.40 -2.43
C LYS A 133 -6.16 -20.08 -2.10
N VAL A 134 -6.87 -18.98 -2.30
CA VAL A 134 -6.33 -17.61 -2.03
C VAL A 134 -6.16 -17.38 -0.53
N ASN A 135 -6.90 -18.07 0.32
CA ASN A 135 -6.88 -17.91 1.78
C ASN A 135 -6.98 -16.42 2.18
N VAL A 136 -8.19 -15.89 2.10
CA VAL A 136 -8.48 -14.47 2.33
C VAL A 136 -8.05 -14.03 3.73
N THR A 137 -7.36 -12.89 3.80
CA THR A 137 -6.84 -12.31 5.03
C THR A 137 -7.51 -10.96 5.36
N ALA A 138 -7.25 -10.43 6.54
CA ALA A 138 -7.75 -9.11 6.96
C ALA A 138 -7.13 -7.93 6.17
N PHE A 139 -6.09 -8.17 5.35
CA PHE A 139 -5.44 -7.15 4.52
C PHE A 139 -5.95 -7.14 3.07
N ASP A 140 -6.87 -8.05 2.73
CA ASP A 140 -7.36 -8.20 1.36
C ASP A 140 -8.58 -7.34 1.08
N TYR A 141 -8.71 -6.94 -0.18
CA TYR A 141 -9.87 -6.23 -0.73
C TYR A 141 -10.57 -7.16 -1.70
N VAL A 142 -11.82 -7.50 -1.43
CA VAL A 142 -12.58 -8.47 -2.21
C VAL A 142 -13.68 -7.77 -3.00
N VAL A 143 -13.72 -8.02 -4.30
CA VAL A 143 -14.67 -7.46 -5.26
C VAL A 143 -15.45 -8.56 -5.92
N VAL A 144 -16.75 -8.68 -5.61
CA VAL A 144 -17.66 -9.68 -6.17
C VAL A 144 -18.40 -9.07 -7.35
N ILE A 145 -17.98 -9.42 -8.58
CA ILE A 145 -18.53 -8.92 -9.86
C ILE A 145 -18.83 -10.06 -10.82
N THR A 146 -19.49 -11.09 -10.29
CA THR A 146 -19.80 -12.30 -11.05
C THR A 146 -20.89 -12.06 -12.12
N ARG A 147 -21.13 -13.07 -12.94
CA ARG A 147 -22.16 -13.02 -14.01
C ARG A 147 -23.61 -13.11 -13.51
N GLY A 148 -23.84 -13.34 -12.21
CA GLY A 148 -25.21 -13.48 -11.72
C GLY A 148 -25.37 -13.87 -10.27
N HIS A 149 -26.56 -13.66 -9.73
CA HIS A 149 -26.90 -13.79 -8.30
C HIS A 149 -26.52 -15.10 -7.64
N ARG A 150 -26.66 -16.22 -8.36
CA ARG A 150 -26.32 -17.53 -7.81
C ARG A 150 -24.85 -17.55 -7.41
N HIS A 151 -24.00 -17.08 -8.31
CA HIS A 151 -22.56 -17.03 -8.06
C HIS A 151 -22.17 -15.96 -7.03
N ASP A 152 -22.89 -14.82 -7.00
CA ASP A 152 -22.70 -13.82 -5.97
C ASP A 152 -23.00 -14.42 -4.58
N ALA A 153 -24.10 -15.18 -4.45
CA ALA A 153 -24.45 -15.89 -3.23
C ALA A 153 -23.40 -16.94 -2.84
N ASP A 154 -22.92 -17.74 -3.79
CA ASP A 154 -21.91 -18.77 -3.57
C ASP A 154 -20.59 -18.15 -3.10
N CYS A 155 -20.17 -17.01 -3.69
CA CYS A 155 -19.02 -16.25 -3.23
C CYS A 155 -19.19 -15.78 -1.79
N LEU A 156 -20.34 -15.19 -1.43
CA LEU A 156 -20.57 -14.69 -0.07
C LEU A 156 -20.64 -15.85 0.95
N ARG A 157 -21.26 -16.97 0.61
CA ARG A 157 -21.28 -18.16 1.49
C ARG A 157 -19.88 -18.69 1.77
N ALA A 158 -18.97 -18.62 0.79
CA ALA A 158 -17.58 -19.04 0.97
C ALA A 158 -16.76 -18.01 1.79
N LEU A 159 -17.02 -16.71 1.62
CA LEU A 159 -16.28 -15.63 2.29
C LEU A 159 -16.70 -15.40 3.74
N LEU A 160 -18.01 -15.41 4.00
CA LEU A 160 -18.55 -15.01 5.31
C LEU A 160 -18.12 -15.87 6.50
N PRO A 161 -17.89 -17.20 6.39
CA PRO A 161 -17.38 -17.99 7.51
C PRO A 161 -15.91 -17.73 7.83
N GLY A 162 -15.13 -17.26 6.83
CA GLY A 162 -13.68 -17.04 6.93
C GLY A 162 -13.28 -15.72 7.60
N THR A 163 -12.02 -15.35 7.42
CA THR A 163 -11.49 -14.06 7.89
C THR A 163 -12.21 -12.90 7.21
N GLU A 164 -12.60 -11.87 7.98
CA GLU A 164 -13.20 -10.66 7.46
C GLU A 164 -12.13 -9.86 6.69
N PRO A 165 -12.30 -9.62 5.36
CA PRO A 165 -11.33 -8.85 4.60
C PRO A 165 -11.41 -7.37 4.95
N ALA A 166 -10.41 -6.64 4.54
CA ALA A 166 -10.34 -5.20 4.68
C ALA A 166 -11.52 -4.47 3.99
N TYR A 167 -11.95 -5.02 2.88
CA TYR A 167 -13.07 -4.54 2.09
C TYR A 167 -13.76 -5.72 1.41
N LEU A 168 -15.08 -5.71 1.43
CA LEU A 168 -15.90 -6.64 0.67
C LEU A 168 -17.00 -5.85 -0.04
N GLY A 169 -16.91 -5.80 -1.36
CA GLY A 169 -17.90 -5.12 -2.19
C GLY A 169 -18.57 -6.09 -3.17
N MET A 170 -19.86 -5.88 -3.44
CA MET A 170 -20.62 -6.70 -4.38
C MET A 170 -21.41 -5.85 -5.37
N ILE A 171 -21.31 -6.22 -6.65
CA ILE A 171 -22.08 -5.56 -7.72
C ILE A 171 -23.55 -5.95 -7.65
N GLY A 172 -24.41 -5.00 -7.97
CA GLY A 172 -25.85 -5.27 -8.11
C GLY A 172 -26.70 -4.02 -7.86
N SER A 173 -27.95 -4.06 -8.31
CA SER A 173 -28.89 -2.99 -7.97
C SER A 173 -29.31 -3.11 -6.48
N ARG A 174 -29.59 -1.98 -5.84
CA ARG A 174 -30.05 -1.92 -4.42
C ARG A 174 -31.16 -2.92 -4.09
N ARG A 175 -32.12 -3.09 -5.00
CA ARG A 175 -33.22 -4.05 -4.80
C ARG A 175 -32.73 -5.49 -4.79
N ARG A 176 -31.83 -5.83 -5.71
CA ARG A 176 -31.31 -7.19 -5.87
C ARG A 176 -30.40 -7.58 -4.73
N THR A 177 -29.49 -6.72 -4.37
CA THR A 177 -28.54 -6.97 -3.27
C THR A 177 -29.23 -7.07 -1.93
N LYS A 178 -30.25 -6.23 -1.67
CA LYS A 178 -31.06 -6.34 -0.43
C LYS A 178 -31.73 -7.70 -0.29
N GLY A 179 -32.29 -8.23 -1.40
CA GLY A 179 -32.92 -9.56 -1.38
C GLY A 179 -31.91 -10.68 -1.12
N LEU A 180 -30.70 -10.59 -1.70
CA LEU A 180 -29.64 -11.56 -1.48
C LEU A 180 -29.13 -11.53 -0.03
N LEU A 181 -28.87 -10.35 0.54
CA LEU A 181 -28.42 -10.22 1.93
C LEU A 181 -29.49 -10.73 2.92
N GLN A 182 -30.78 -10.48 2.64
CA GLN A 182 -31.86 -11.02 3.47
C GLN A 182 -31.89 -12.55 3.43
N MET A 183 -31.75 -13.15 2.25
CA MET A 183 -31.69 -14.60 2.08
C MET A 183 -30.51 -15.20 2.90
N LEU A 184 -29.33 -14.58 2.87
CA LEU A 184 -28.19 -15.04 3.65
C LEU A 184 -28.41 -14.87 5.17
N ALA A 185 -29.10 -13.80 5.59
CA ALA A 185 -29.50 -13.64 6.99
C ALA A 185 -30.47 -14.74 7.44
N ASP A 186 -31.43 -15.11 6.58
CA ASP A 186 -32.38 -16.20 6.84
C ASP A 186 -31.69 -17.57 6.86
N GLU A 187 -30.56 -17.73 6.15
CA GLU A 187 -29.67 -18.90 6.22
C GLU A 187 -28.82 -18.93 7.50
N GLY A 188 -28.84 -17.88 8.34
CA GLY A 188 -28.16 -17.82 9.63
C GLY A 188 -26.77 -17.17 9.60
N PHE A 189 -26.40 -16.48 8.52
CA PHE A 189 -25.17 -15.68 8.49
C PHE A 189 -25.27 -14.44 9.37
N ASP A 190 -24.12 -14.03 9.94
CA ASP A 190 -24.02 -12.89 10.85
C ASP A 190 -24.47 -11.59 10.16
N THR A 191 -25.53 -10.98 10.69
CA THR A 191 -26.12 -9.75 10.17
C THR A 191 -25.19 -8.55 10.26
N ASP A 192 -24.28 -8.49 11.24
CA ASP A 192 -23.30 -7.42 11.37
C ASP A 192 -22.26 -7.52 10.25
N ARG A 193 -21.81 -8.74 9.91
CA ARG A 193 -20.93 -8.97 8.76
C ARG A 193 -21.64 -8.65 7.45
N LEU A 194 -22.89 -9.08 7.29
CA LEU A 194 -23.68 -8.75 6.10
C LEU A 194 -23.87 -7.24 5.93
N GLY A 195 -24.07 -6.51 7.02
CA GLY A 195 -24.22 -5.06 7.02
C GLY A 195 -22.96 -4.28 6.62
N LYS A 196 -21.79 -4.91 6.67
CA LYS A 196 -20.51 -4.31 6.25
C LYS A 196 -20.20 -4.49 4.76
N ILE A 197 -20.99 -5.27 4.03
CA ILE A 197 -20.79 -5.48 2.59
C ILE A 197 -21.17 -4.20 1.85
N CYS A 198 -20.22 -3.63 1.10
CA CYS A 198 -20.44 -2.47 0.25
C CYS A 198 -21.26 -2.87 -0.98
N THR A 199 -22.54 -2.51 -0.99
CA THR A 199 -23.44 -2.87 -2.08
C THR A 199 -24.58 -1.85 -2.22
N PRO A 200 -24.82 -1.33 -3.44
CA PRO A 200 -24.04 -1.53 -4.68
C PRO A 200 -22.57 -1.12 -4.52
N ILE A 201 -21.65 -1.91 -5.09
CA ILE A 201 -20.22 -1.62 -5.05
C ILE A 201 -19.88 -0.34 -5.81
N GLY A 202 -18.94 0.44 -5.26
CA GLY A 202 -18.39 1.63 -5.89
C GLY A 202 -19.05 2.93 -5.43
N LEU A 203 -18.33 4.04 -5.56
CA LEU A 203 -18.86 5.37 -5.30
C LEU A 203 -19.87 5.77 -6.37
N ASP A 204 -20.91 6.48 -5.98
CA ASP A 204 -21.94 7.02 -6.90
C ASP A 204 -21.36 8.22 -7.69
N ILE A 205 -20.75 7.92 -8.84
CA ILE A 205 -20.14 8.91 -9.76
C ILE A 205 -20.88 9.00 -11.10
N GLY A 206 -22.05 8.32 -11.23
CA GLY A 206 -22.79 8.27 -12.48
C GLY A 206 -22.14 7.34 -13.54
N ALA A 207 -21.32 6.36 -13.15
CA ALA A 207 -20.62 5.44 -14.02
C ALA A 207 -21.58 4.57 -14.85
N ILE A 208 -21.32 4.43 -16.16
CA ILE A 208 -22.15 3.68 -17.13
C ILE A 208 -21.33 2.57 -17.80
N THR A 209 -20.13 2.89 -18.30
CA THR A 209 -19.28 1.94 -19.01
C THR A 209 -18.50 1.03 -18.05
N PRO A 210 -18.05 -0.16 -18.49
CA PRO A 210 -17.23 -1.04 -17.66
C PRO A 210 -16.00 -0.37 -17.06
N ALA A 211 -15.33 0.51 -17.80
CA ALA A 211 -14.16 1.25 -17.33
C ALA A 211 -14.54 2.30 -16.26
N GLU A 212 -15.62 3.04 -16.44
CA GLU A 212 -16.12 3.99 -15.45
C GLU A 212 -16.57 3.29 -14.15
N ILE A 213 -17.23 2.13 -14.30
CA ILE A 213 -17.62 1.29 -13.14
C ILE A 213 -16.36 0.81 -12.40
N ALA A 214 -15.30 0.42 -13.11
CA ALA A 214 -14.04 0.05 -12.49
C ALA A 214 -13.39 1.23 -11.72
N VAL A 215 -13.44 2.44 -12.27
CA VAL A 215 -12.99 3.67 -11.57
C VAL A 215 -13.82 3.90 -10.31
N SER A 216 -15.15 3.77 -10.38
CA SER A 216 -16.05 3.88 -9.24
C SER A 216 -15.69 2.87 -8.13
N ILE A 217 -15.53 1.60 -8.49
CA ILE A 217 -15.13 0.51 -7.57
C ILE A 217 -13.79 0.82 -6.92
N LEU A 218 -12.76 1.13 -7.70
CA LEU A 218 -11.42 1.38 -7.17
C LEU A 218 -11.36 2.65 -6.33
N SER A 219 -12.14 3.67 -6.66
CA SER A 219 -12.25 4.87 -5.81
C SER A 219 -12.79 4.53 -4.42
N GLU A 220 -13.78 3.63 -4.31
CA GLU A 220 -14.29 3.15 -3.03
C GLU A 220 -13.24 2.28 -2.31
N VAL A 221 -12.60 1.34 -3.00
CA VAL A 221 -11.51 0.50 -2.45
C VAL A 221 -10.38 1.38 -1.91
N ILE A 222 -9.94 2.39 -2.66
CA ILE A 222 -8.91 3.34 -2.22
C ILE A 222 -9.39 4.15 -1.01
N ALA A 223 -10.67 4.55 -0.95
CA ALA A 223 -11.21 5.22 0.22
C ALA A 223 -11.15 4.33 1.46
N TYR A 224 -11.46 3.05 1.34
CA TYR A 224 -11.29 2.06 2.41
C TYR A 224 -9.82 1.84 2.78
N LYS A 225 -8.92 1.87 1.80
CA LYS A 225 -7.47 1.77 2.03
C LYS A 225 -6.92 2.98 2.79
N ARG A 226 -7.33 4.19 2.44
CA ARG A 226 -6.71 5.44 2.90
C ARG A 226 -7.51 6.18 3.99
N LYS A 227 -8.82 5.98 4.06
CA LYS A 227 -9.68 6.65 5.03
C LYS A 227 -10.12 5.70 6.13
N PRO A 228 -9.63 5.85 7.34
CA PRO A 228 -9.92 4.96 8.47
C PRO A 228 -11.39 4.88 8.87
N GLU A 229 -12.17 5.91 8.55
CA GLU A 229 -13.62 5.96 8.80
C GLU A 229 -14.41 4.87 8.06
N HIS A 230 -13.80 4.25 7.04
CA HIS A 230 -14.37 3.15 6.29
C HIS A 230 -13.79 1.78 6.69
N GLY A 231 -12.70 1.76 7.48
CA GLY A 231 -12.06 0.51 7.89
C GLY A 231 -12.80 -0.23 9.01
N ALA A 232 -12.67 -1.55 9.02
CA ALA A 232 -13.16 -2.38 10.13
C ALA A 232 -12.43 -2.03 11.44
N PRO A 233 -13.10 -2.11 12.61
CA PRO A 233 -12.45 -1.94 13.91
C PRO A 233 -11.24 -2.86 14.05
N GLY A 234 -10.10 -2.29 14.46
CA GLY A 234 -8.84 -3.03 14.63
C GLY A 234 -7.96 -3.13 13.37
N ARG A 235 -8.42 -2.64 12.22
CA ARG A 235 -7.59 -2.54 11.02
C ARG A 235 -6.62 -1.37 11.14
N CYS A 236 -5.35 -1.67 10.86
CA CYS A 236 -4.30 -0.69 10.80
C CYS A 236 -4.07 -0.27 9.34
N CYS A 237 -4.32 0.99 9.02
CA CYS A 237 -3.91 1.59 7.76
C CYS A 237 -2.48 2.13 7.92
N SER A 238 -1.59 1.91 6.95
CA SER A 238 -0.28 2.55 6.93
C SER A 238 -0.35 3.84 6.14
N ASP A 239 0.31 4.88 6.65
CA ASP A 239 0.55 6.13 5.93
C ASP A 239 1.95 6.18 5.30
N SER A 240 2.72 5.10 5.38
CA SER A 240 4.01 4.99 4.70
C SER A 240 3.82 5.05 3.18
N ASP A 241 4.61 5.92 2.54
CA ASP A 241 4.66 6.10 1.09
C ASP A 241 5.76 5.22 0.44
N LEU A 242 6.05 4.09 1.06
CA LEU A 242 7.00 3.10 0.55
C LEU A 242 6.41 2.36 -0.67
N GLU A 243 7.14 2.38 -1.76
CA GLU A 243 6.81 1.62 -2.97
C GLU A 243 7.47 0.23 -2.92
N LEU A 244 6.67 -0.81 -3.19
CA LEU A 244 7.16 -2.20 -3.18
C LEU A 244 8.29 -2.40 -4.21
N SER A 245 8.16 -1.83 -5.41
CA SER A 245 9.18 -1.92 -6.47
C SER A 245 10.53 -1.33 -6.03
N THR A 246 10.51 -0.24 -5.26
CA THR A 246 11.73 0.34 -4.69
C THR A 246 12.33 -0.57 -3.62
N LEU A 247 11.48 -1.18 -2.78
CA LEU A 247 11.91 -2.12 -1.76
C LEU A 247 12.54 -3.38 -2.38
N GLU A 248 11.92 -3.94 -3.42
CA GLU A 248 12.44 -5.08 -4.20
C GLU A 248 13.80 -4.75 -4.81
N TYR A 249 13.93 -3.58 -5.45
CA TYR A 249 15.20 -3.11 -5.98
C TYR A 249 16.28 -3.00 -4.90
N LEU A 250 15.96 -2.46 -3.72
CA LEU A 250 16.91 -2.34 -2.61
C LEU A 250 17.31 -3.69 -2.03
N ALA A 251 16.43 -4.69 -2.08
CA ALA A 251 16.69 -6.03 -1.62
C ALA A 251 17.57 -6.86 -2.59
N GLU A 252 17.37 -6.67 -3.90
CA GLU A 252 18.01 -7.47 -4.94
C GLU A 252 19.32 -6.85 -5.47
N ASN A 253 19.43 -5.54 -5.41
CA ASN A 253 20.60 -4.83 -5.94
C ASN A 253 21.68 -4.69 -4.87
N HIS A 254 22.85 -5.26 -5.10
CA HIS A 254 24.03 -5.23 -4.22
C HIS A 254 25.12 -4.24 -4.68
N ASP A 255 24.86 -3.49 -5.78
CA ASP A 255 25.80 -2.47 -6.24
C ASP A 255 25.94 -1.35 -5.20
N PRO A 256 27.11 -0.69 -5.14
CA PRO A 256 27.30 0.49 -4.30
C PRO A 256 26.25 1.55 -4.57
N LYS A 257 25.59 2.02 -3.52
CA LYS A 257 24.50 3.00 -3.60
C LYS A 257 24.32 3.75 -2.30
N ALA A 258 23.69 4.91 -2.37
CA ALA A 258 23.08 5.54 -1.21
C ALA A 258 21.58 5.30 -1.22
N VAL A 259 21.00 5.23 -0.04
CA VAL A 259 19.53 5.18 0.13
C VAL A 259 19.07 6.48 0.79
N VAL A 260 18.05 7.07 0.20
CA VAL A 260 17.40 8.28 0.73
C VAL A 260 15.99 7.90 1.18
N THR A 261 15.66 8.25 2.43
CA THR A 261 14.33 7.96 3.00
C THR A 261 13.72 9.25 3.53
N VAL A 262 12.46 9.53 3.17
CA VAL A 262 11.68 10.62 3.77
C VAL A 262 11.24 10.19 5.16
N VAL A 263 11.74 10.85 6.20
CA VAL A 263 11.49 10.49 7.60
C VAL A 263 10.46 11.40 8.28
N GLU A 264 10.29 12.62 7.80
CA GLU A 264 9.28 13.57 8.30
C GLU A 264 8.82 14.50 7.18
N THR A 265 7.53 14.86 7.19
CA THR A 265 6.95 15.85 6.29
C THR A 265 6.02 16.80 7.04
N LYS A 266 6.01 18.09 6.63
CA LYS A 266 5.10 19.11 7.15
C LYS A 266 4.53 19.92 5.99
N GLY A 267 3.23 20.14 5.99
CA GLY A 267 2.54 20.85 4.91
C GLY A 267 2.36 19.98 3.65
N SER A 268 2.27 20.63 2.50
CA SER A 268 2.10 19.94 1.20
C SER A 268 3.46 19.53 0.64
N THR A 269 3.71 18.24 0.54
CA THR A 269 4.94 17.66 0.00
C THR A 269 4.62 16.74 -1.17
N PRO A 270 5.51 16.61 -2.17
CA PRO A 270 5.26 15.78 -3.36
C PRO A 270 5.21 14.28 -3.03
N ARG A 271 5.92 13.85 -1.98
CA ARG A 271 5.90 12.47 -1.46
C ARG A 271 5.74 12.48 0.07
N GLY A 272 5.17 11.44 0.61
CA GLY A 272 4.96 11.24 2.04
C GLY A 272 6.14 10.59 2.76
N THR A 273 6.01 10.49 4.09
CA THR A 273 6.96 9.75 4.94
C THR A 273 7.04 8.28 4.51
N GLY A 274 8.24 7.69 4.56
CA GLY A 274 8.51 6.33 4.09
C GLY A 274 8.91 6.23 2.62
N ALA A 275 8.68 7.26 1.79
CA ALA A 275 9.15 7.27 0.42
C ALA A 275 10.67 7.08 0.37
N LYS A 276 11.14 6.26 -0.56
CA LYS A 276 12.56 5.92 -0.69
C LYS A 276 13.07 6.13 -2.12
N MET A 277 14.35 6.47 -2.19
CA MET A 277 15.09 6.64 -3.43
C MET A 277 16.49 6.04 -3.26
N SER A 278 16.94 5.28 -4.24
CA SER A 278 18.32 4.81 -4.35
C SER A 278 19.09 5.69 -5.31
N VAL A 279 20.32 6.03 -4.96
CA VAL A 279 21.24 6.83 -5.80
C VAL A 279 22.51 6.03 -6.04
N SER A 280 22.86 5.79 -7.31
CA SER A 280 24.11 5.12 -7.69
C SER A 280 25.30 6.09 -7.67
N PRO A 281 26.58 5.59 -7.73
CA PRO A 281 27.77 6.46 -7.81
C PRO A 281 27.78 7.41 -9.03
N LEU A 282 27.03 7.08 -10.08
CA LEU A 282 26.89 7.92 -11.28
C LEU A 282 25.69 8.88 -11.20
N GLY A 283 25.03 8.96 -10.05
CA GLY A 283 23.85 9.79 -9.85
C GLY A 283 22.56 9.26 -10.50
N LYS A 284 22.54 7.99 -10.97
CA LYS A 284 21.32 7.37 -11.46
C LYS A 284 20.40 7.06 -10.27
N VAL A 285 19.12 7.43 -10.42
CA VAL A 285 18.09 7.30 -9.38
C VAL A 285 17.15 6.14 -9.70
N THR A 286 16.72 5.42 -8.65
CA THR A 286 15.63 4.43 -8.67
C THR A 286 14.71 4.69 -7.47
N GLY A 287 13.41 4.73 -7.69
CA GLY A 287 12.46 5.28 -6.73
C GLY A 287 12.40 6.80 -6.76
N SER A 288 11.65 7.45 -5.87
CA SER A 288 11.50 8.90 -5.83
C SER A 288 11.14 9.41 -4.44
N ILE A 289 11.67 10.57 -4.09
CA ILE A 289 11.28 11.35 -2.90
C ILE A 289 10.47 12.62 -3.26
N GLY A 290 10.08 12.76 -4.56
CA GLY A 290 9.21 13.84 -4.99
C GLY A 290 9.63 14.54 -6.28
N GLY A 291 10.78 14.20 -6.85
CA GLY A 291 11.29 14.79 -8.10
C GLY A 291 11.84 16.21 -7.98
N GLY A 292 12.32 16.76 -9.11
CA GLY A 292 12.74 18.14 -9.24
C GLY A 292 13.83 18.58 -8.26
N CYS A 293 13.67 19.76 -7.69
CA CYS A 293 14.67 20.39 -6.79
C CYS A 293 14.94 19.60 -5.53
N SER A 294 13.94 18.92 -4.97
CA SER A 294 14.11 18.11 -3.76
C SER A 294 15.10 16.96 -3.96
N GLU A 295 15.06 16.30 -5.12
CA GLU A 295 16.02 15.25 -5.47
C GLU A 295 17.39 15.81 -5.84
N ALA A 296 17.45 16.89 -6.61
CA ALA A 296 18.71 17.50 -7.03
C ALA A 296 19.59 17.92 -5.83
N ALA A 297 18.99 18.50 -4.78
CA ALA A 297 19.69 18.88 -3.57
C ALA A 297 20.32 17.70 -2.84
N VAL A 298 19.65 16.55 -2.86
CA VAL A 298 20.03 15.35 -2.11
C VAL A 298 21.01 14.46 -2.87
N ILE A 299 20.91 14.38 -4.21
CA ILE A 299 21.72 13.48 -5.04
C ILE A 299 23.23 13.72 -4.84
N GLN A 300 23.66 14.97 -4.72
CA GLN A 300 25.09 15.28 -4.54
C GLN A 300 25.64 14.75 -3.21
N ASP A 301 24.87 14.93 -2.14
CA ASP A 301 25.25 14.42 -0.82
C ASP A 301 25.14 12.88 -0.78
N ALA A 302 24.14 12.31 -1.44
CA ALA A 302 23.99 10.87 -1.58
C ALA A 302 25.21 10.22 -2.25
N VAL A 303 25.68 10.78 -3.38
CA VAL A 303 26.89 10.27 -4.05
C VAL A 303 28.13 10.35 -3.16
N ARG A 304 28.27 11.39 -2.33
CA ARG A 304 29.42 11.56 -1.42
C ARG A 304 29.45 10.56 -0.27
N ILE A 305 28.29 10.03 0.10
CA ILE A 305 28.14 9.12 1.23
C ILE A 305 28.42 7.66 0.83
N ILE A 306 28.25 7.30 -0.44
CA ILE A 306 28.47 5.93 -0.92
C ILE A 306 29.86 5.40 -0.54
N GLY A 307 29.92 4.22 0.06
CA GLY A 307 31.16 3.54 0.49
C GLY A 307 31.81 4.12 1.75
N THR A 308 31.15 5.03 2.47
CA THR A 308 31.71 5.66 3.69
C THR A 308 31.23 5.01 4.98
N GLY A 309 30.14 4.23 4.95
CA GLY A 309 29.45 3.70 6.13
C GLY A 309 28.70 4.77 6.93
N LYS A 310 28.56 5.99 6.37
CA LYS A 310 28.02 7.15 7.06
C LYS A 310 26.60 7.48 6.62
N TYR A 311 25.99 8.44 7.30
CA TYR A 311 24.69 9.00 6.96
C TYR A 311 24.65 10.51 7.17
N LYS A 312 23.61 11.14 6.62
CA LYS A 312 23.32 12.56 6.82
C LYS A 312 21.80 12.75 6.91
N LEU A 313 21.37 13.49 7.92
CA LEU A 313 20.00 13.98 8.03
C LEU A 313 19.93 15.35 7.35
N MET A 314 18.95 15.59 6.48
CA MET A 314 18.80 16.84 5.72
C MET A 314 17.39 17.36 5.85
N ASP A 315 17.25 18.66 6.09
CA ASP A 315 15.99 19.39 6.01
C ASP A 315 15.89 20.05 4.63
N ILE A 316 14.78 19.80 3.92
CA ILE A 316 14.47 20.35 2.59
C ILE A 316 13.28 21.28 2.75
N ASP A 317 13.47 22.55 2.47
CA ASP A 317 12.42 23.56 2.45
C ASP A 317 11.90 23.74 1.03
N LEU A 318 10.61 23.48 0.83
CA LEU A 318 9.90 23.61 -0.45
C LEU A 318 9.02 24.87 -0.49
N THR A 319 9.16 25.78 0.51
CA THR A 319 8.31 26.98 0.65
C THR A 319 8.94 28.26 0.10
N GLY A 320 10.24 28.24 -0.27
CA GLY A 320 11.01 29.44 -0.60
C GLY A 320 10.87 29.94 -2.05
N GLU A 321 11.34 31.17 -2.28
CA GLU A 321 11.36 31.83 -3.62
C GLU A 321 12.10 31.01 -4.70
N VAL A 322 13.02 30.12 -4.31
CA VAL A 322 13.72 29.20 -5.22
C VAL A 322 12.76 28.15 -5.77
N ALA A 323 11.79 27.70 -4.99
CA ALA A 323 10.76 26.77 -5.44
C ALA A 323 9.78 27.44 -6.43
N GLU A 324 9.47 28.72 -6.26
CA GLU A 324 8.64 29.49 -7.21
C GLU A 324 9.36 29.71 -8.55
N SER A 325 10.68 29.94 -8.56
CA SER A 325 11.45 30.11 -9.80
C SER A 325 11.51 28.85 -10.66
N ASP A 326 11.38 27.68 -10.04
CA ASP A 326 11.37 26.37 -10.70
C ASP A 326 9.97 25.83 -10.99
N GLY A 327 8.91 26.64 -10.73
CA GLY A 327 7.52 26.27 -11.00
C GLY A 327 6.92 25.28 -9.99
N MET A 328 7.55 25.06 -8.84
CA MET A 328 7.04 24.21 -7.78
C MET A 328 6.24 25.02 -6.74
N VAL A 329 4.95 24.77 -6.64
CA VAL A 329 4.04 25.37 -5.65
C VAL A 329 3.80 24.40 -4.48
N CYS A 330 4.84 23.71 -4.01
CA CYS A 330 4.74 22.85 -2.83
C CYS A 330 5.08 23.67 -1.59
N GLY A 331 4.08 23.96 -0.74
CA GLY A 331 4.24 24.81 0.47
C GLY A 331 4.62 24.02 1.72
N GLY A 332 5.44 22.97 1.62
CA GLY A 332 5.80 22.09 2.73
C GLY A 332 7.31 21.99 2.99
N THR A 333 7.68 21.27 4.04
CA THR A 333 9.05 20.89 4.37
C THR A 333 9.17 19.39 4.49
N MET A 334 10.35 18.86 4.13
CA MET A 334 10.67 17.43 4.24
C MET A 334 11.98 17.28 5.01
N ARG A 335 12.05 16.24 5.85
CA ARG A 335 13.30 15.77 6.41
C ARG A 335 13.63 14.43 5.81
N VAL A 336 14.84 14.30 5.29
CA VAL A 336 15.30 13.08 4.62
C VAL A 336 16.56 12.55 5.31
N LEU A 337 16.62 11.23 5.45
CA LEU A 337 17.81 10.49 5.84
C LEU A 337 18.51 10.03 4.57
N VAL A 338 19.76 10.43 4.39
CA VAL A 338 20.66 9.95 3.33
C VAL A 338 21.68 9.04 3.99
N GLU A 339 21.78 7.79 3.58
CA GLU A 339 22.67 6.79 4.16
C GLU A 339 23.44 6.02 3.11
N ASP A 340 24.62 5.54 3.49
CA ASP A 340 25.36 4.56 2.68
C ASP A 340 24.60 3.22 2.66
N GLY A 341 24.17 2.80 1.50
CA GLY A 341 23.51 1.53 1.26
C GLY A 341 24.48 0.44 0.72
N THR A 342 25.78 0.67 0.81
CA THR A 342 26.81 -0.31 0.44
C THR A 342 26.92 -1.36 1.55
N GLU A 343 26.78 -2.64 1.20
CA GLU A 343 26.91 -3.79 2.12
C GLU A 343 28.36 -4.19 2.33
#